data_01f6b2ba01114641fe6ddac658f5ef81
#
_entry.id   01f6b2ba01114641fe6ddac658f5ef81
#
_cell.length_a   1.000
_cell.length_b   1.000
_cell.length_c   1.000
_cell.angle_alpha   90.00
_cell.angle_beta   90.00
_cell.angle_gamma   90.00
#
_symmetry.space_group_name_H-M   'P 1'
#
loop_
_entity.id
_entity.type
_entity.pdbx_description
1 polymer ?
#
loop_
_entity_poly.entity_id
_entity_poly.type
_entity_poly.pdbx_seq_one_letter_code
_entity_poly.pdbx_strand_id
1 'polypeptide(L)'
;DLHLSQIGQDVRYGFLGKIHVAIVEASDLTDDGEIILSTSVGISPTLLQVAERVIIELNEAHTGKLTGMHDIYIPANPPYRTEIPVYHVNDRAGHISVKIDPKKITGVVRTNARDHIAAFTPQNETTLQIGHNVAAFLLREWKNGAIPKEFLPLQSGVGNIANAVLGALGDDPNLPAFSMFTEVIQNSVIDLMMKDRIRFAAG
;
A
#
# COMPACT_ATOMS: atom_id res chain seq x y z
N ASP A 1 7.30 -9.87 -19.27
CA ASP A 1 6.90 -8.75 -18.39
C ASP A 1 5.38 -8.75 -18.27
N LEU A 2 4.87 -8.49 -17.08
CA LEU A 2 3.44 -8.39 -16.76
C LEU A 2 3.14 -7.02 -16.15
N HIS A 3 1.97 -6.48 -16.45
CA HIS A 3 1.50 -5.31 -15.76
C HIS A 3 1.05 -5.65 -14.33
N LEU A 4 1.49 -4.87 -13.37
CA LEU A 4 1.17 -5.08 -11.96
C LEU A 4 -0.35 -5.12 -11.71
N SER A 5 -1.10 -4.24 -12.37
CA SER A 5 -2.56 -4.16 -12.28
C SER A 5 -3.31 -5.35 -12.88
N GLN A 6 -2.65 -6.17 -13.71
CA GLN A 6 -3.26 -7.32 -14.40
C GLN A 6 -2.91 -8.66 -13.78
N ILE A 7 -1.80 -8.73 -13.03
CA ILE A 7 -1.27 -10.02 -12.55
C ILE A 7 -2.29 -10.81 -11.70
N GLY A 8 -3.08 -10.15 -10.86
CA GLY A 8 -4.11 -10.82 -10.09
C GLY A 8 -5.21 -11.46 -10.97
N GLN A 9 -5.59 -10.79 -12.05
CA GLN A 9 -6.52 -11.31 -13.05
C GLN A 9 -5.91 -12.49 -13.81
N ASP A 10 -4.67 -12.37 -14.26
CA ASP A 10 -3.97 -13.41 -15.02
C ASP A 10 -3.80 -14.69 -14.20
N VAL A 11 -3.53 -14.53 -12.90
CA VAL A 11 -3.50 -15.66 -11.95
C VAL A 11 -4.89 -16.31 -11.85
N ARG A 12 -5.96 -15.53 -11.68
CA ARG A 12 -7.33 -16.09 -11.57
C ARG A 12 -7.81 -16.76 -12.85
N TYR A 13 -7.37 -16.28 -14.02
CA TYR A 13 -7.66 -16.92 -15.31
C TYR A 13 -6.78 -18.13 -15.60
N GLY A 14 -5.75 -18.38 -14.79
CA GLY A 14 -4.85 -19.51 -14.97
C GLY A 14 -3.81 -19.32 -16.07
N PHE A 15 -3.62 -18.09 -16.58
CA PHE A 15 -2.62 -17.79 -17.61
C PHE A 15 -1.18 -18.08 -17.16
N LEU A 16 -0.93 -18.01 -15.86
CA LEU A 16 0.35 -18.35 -15.25
C LEU A 16 0.43 -19.82 -14.80
N GLY A 17 -0.56 -20.63 -15.16
CA GLY A 17 -0.70 -22.02 -14.74
C GLY A 17 -1.36 -22.15 -13.35
N LYS A 18 -1.42 -23.40 -12.89
CA LYS A 18 -2.06 -23.73 -11.62
C LYS A 18 -1.13 -23.40 -10.44
N ILE A 19 -1.68 -22.75 -9.44
CA ILE A 19 -0.95 -22.45 -8.21
C ILE A 19 -1.14 -23.59 -7.21
N HIS A 20 -0.12 -24.43 -7.06
CA HIS A 20 -0.19 -25.58 -6.17
C HIS A 20 0.06 -25.21 -4.71
N VAL A 21 0.95 -24.25 -4.46
CA VAL A 21 1.30 -23.80 -3.13
C VAL A 21 1.46 -22.28 -3.16
N ALA A 22 0.81 -21.58 -2.25
CA ALA A 22 1.09 -20.19 -1.93
C ALA A 22 1.83 -20.13 -0.58
N ILE A 23 2.87 -19.31 -0.52
CA ILE A 23 3.55 -18.98 0.73
C ILE A 23 3.31 -17.50 0.96
N VAL A 24 2.72 -17.15 2.09
CA VAL A 24 2.37 -15.75 2.41
C VAL A 24 2.80 -15.41 3.82
N GLU A 25 3.27 -14.19 4.00
CA GLU A 25 3.54 -13.62 5.31
C GLU A 25 2.25 -13.04 5.89
N ALA A 26 2.02 -13.31 7.18
CA ALA A 26 0.89 -12.79 7.94
C ALA A 26 1.35 -12.26 9.31
N SER A 27 0.65 -11.26 9.80
CA SER A 27 0.84 -10.76 11.16
C SER A 27 0.00 -11.54 12.18
N ASP A 28 -1.16 -12.04 11.75
CA ASP A 28 -2.07 -12.80 12.60
C ASP A 28 -2.83 -13.86 11.79
N LEU A 29 -3.23 -14.93 12.46
CA LEU A 29 -4.01 -16.02 11.91
C LEU A 29 -4.99 -16.51 12.98
N THR A 30 -6.27 -16.66 12.61
CA THR A 30 -7.30 -17.24 13.46
C THR A 30 -7.58 -18.70 13.12
N ASP A 31 -8.18 -19.44 14.05
CA ASP A 31 -8.51 -20.86 13.89
C ASP A 31 -9.54 -21.10 12.78
N ASP A 32 -10.37 -20.12 12.45
CA ASP A 32 -11.37 -20.19 11.38
C ASP A 32 -10.87 -19.70 10.02
N GLY A 33 -9.55 -19.46 9.87
CA GLY A 33 -8.88 -19.15 8.61
C GLY A 33 -8.93 -17.67 8.21
N GLU A 34 -9.13 -16.76 9.14
CA GLU A 34 -8.91 -15.33 8.93
C GLU A 34 -7.41 -15.03 9.00
N ILE A 35 -6.86 -14.47 7.93
CA ILE A 35 -5.46 -14.13 7.79
C ILE A 35 -5.33 -12.61 7.73
N ILE A 36 -4.62 -12.03 8.69
CA ILE A 36 -4.22 -10.63 8.66
C ILE A 36 -2.82 -10.59 8.04
N LEU A 37 -2.72 -10.06 6.84
CA LEU A 37 -1.46 -10.00 6.09
C LEU A 37 -0.44 -9.07 6.77
N SER A 38 0.78 -9.07 6.30
CA SER A 38 1.83 -8.14 6.73
C SER A 38 1.72 -6.79 6.01
N THR A 39 2.76 -5.98 6.04
CA THR A 39 2.81 -4.67 5.41
C THR A 39 2.85 -4.73 3.87
N SER A 40 3.14 -5.89 3.29
CA SER A 40 3.23 -6.12 1.84
C SER A 40 2.09 -7.01 1.36
N VAL A 41 0.92 -6.45 1.10
CA VAL A 41 -0.26 -7.20 0.66
C VAL A 41 -0.11 -7.74 -0.76
N GLY A 42 0.26 -6.87 -1.72
CA GLY A 42 0.44 -7.25 -3.13
C GLY A 42 -0.72 -8.10 -3.69
N ILE A 43 -0.38 -9.21 -4.36
CA ILE A 43 -1.37 -10.16 -4.89
C ILE A 43 -1.67 -11.33 -3.92
N SER A 44 -1.16 -11.28 -2.70
CA SER A 44 -1.35 -12.34 -1.70
C SER A 44 -2.82 -12.75 -1.52
N PRO A 45 -3.79 -11.82 -1.48
CA PRO A 45 -5.21 -12.18 -1.39
C PRO A 45 -5.67 -13.06 -2.54
N THR A 46 -5.25 -12.77 -3.77
CA THR A 46 -5.56 -13.60 -4.95
C THR A 46 -4.90 -14.98 -4.86
N LEU A 47 -3.63 -15.04 -4.46
CA LEU A 47 -2.91 -16.32 -4.30
C LEU A 47 -3.57 -17.21 -3.24
N LEU A 48 -3.97 -16.64 -2.11
CA LEU A 48 -4.71 -17.33 -1.05
C LEU A 48 -6.03 -17.94 -1.56
N GLN A 49 -6.72 -17.25 -2.44
CA GLN A 49 -7.98 -17.74 -3.02
C GLN A 49 -7.74 -18.93 -3.97
N VAL A 50 -6.77 -18.82 -4.89
CA VAL A 50 -6.60 -19.78 -6.00
C VAL A 50 -5.71 -20.95 -5.67
N ALA A 51 -4.79 -20.83 -4.72
CA ALA A 51 -3.86 -21.90 -4.36
C ALA A 51 -4.58 -23.12 -3.80
N GLU A 52 -4.05 -24.31 -4.13
CA GLU A 52 -4.53 -25.57 -3.56
C GLU A 52 -4.13 -25.74 -2.09
N ARG A 53 -2.92 -25.29 -1.76
CA ARG A 53 -2.33 -25.37 -0.42
C ARG A 53 -1.68 -24.04 -0.06
N VAL A 54 -1.69 -23.74 1.22
CA VAL A 54 -1.13 -22.50 1.74
C VAL A 54 -0.16 -22.83 2.87
N ILE A 55 0.99 -22.18 2.84
CA ILE A 55 1.94 -22.12 3.96
C ILE A 55 1.94 -20.66 4.43
N ILE A 56 1.75 -20.46 5.73
CA ILE A 56 1.74 -19.15 6.34
C ILE A 56 3.04 -18.95 7.11
N GLU A 57 3.76 -17.90 6.77
CA GLU A 57 4.80 -17.34 7.61
C GLU A 57 4.14 -16.37 8.59
N LEU A 58 3.99 -16.79 9.84
CA LEU A 58 3.43 -15.94 10.90
C LEU A 58 4.56 -15.13 11.53
N ASN A 59 4.66 -13.86 11.14
CA ASN A 59 5.72 -12.98 11.62
C ASN A 59 5.30 -12.29 12.92
N GLU A 60 5.79 -12.78 14.04
CA GLU A 60 5.46 -12.31 15.38
C GLU A 60 5.95 -10.87 15.66
N ALA A 61 6.86 -10.33 14.86
CA ALA A 61 7.26 -8.93 14.97
C ALA A 61 6.09 -7.96 14.67
N HIS A 62 5.08 -8.42 13.92
CA HIS A 62 3.92 -7.63 13.51
C HIS A 62 2.62 -7.98 14.26
N THR A 63 2.60 -9.04 15.05
CA THR A 63 1.38 -9.53 15.73
C THR A 63 0.64 -8.43 16.47
N GLY A 64 -0.66 -8.33 16.22
CA GLY A 64 -1.58 -7.35 16.80
C GLY A 64 -1.40 -5.89 16.34
N LYS A 65 -0.34 -5.58 15.58
CA LYS A 65 -0.05 -4.19 15.17
C LYS A 65 -0.81 -3.75 13.91
N LEU A 66 -1.12 -4.70 13.04
CA LEU A 66 -1.75 -4.43 11.75
C LEU A 66 -3.25 -4.71 11.72
N THR A 67 -3.82 -5.21 12.82
CA THR A 67 -5.24 -5.52 12.92
C THR A 67 -6.10 -4.29 12.66
N GLY A 68 -6.98 -4.39 11.66
CA GLY A 68 -7.88 -3.30 11.25
C GLY A 68 -7.24 -2.24 10.36
N MET A 69 -5.95 -2.32 10.03
CA MET A 69 -5.30 -1.35 9.14
C MET A 69 -5.57 -1.63 7.66
N HIS A 70 -5.75 -2.89 7.29
CA HIS A 70 -5.96 -3.26 5.88
C HIS A 70 -7.34 -2.87 5.35
N ASP A 71 -7.40 -2.64 4.04
CA ASP A 71 -8.61 -2.45 3.25
C ASP A 71 -8.48 -3.25 1.95
N ILE A 72 -8.54 -4.57 2.07
CA ILE A 72 -8.26 -5.51 0.98
C ILE A 72 -9.49 -5.64 0.10
N TYR A 73 -9.43 -5.09 -1.11
CA TYR A 73 -10.47 -5.19 -2.12
C TYR A 73 -9.98 -6.02 -3.31
N ILE A 74 -10.71 -7.08 -3.64
CA ILE A 74 -10.41 -7.91 -4.81
C ILE A 74 -11.46 -7.64 -5.88
N PRO A 75 -11.12 -6.90 -6.95
CA PRO A 75 -12.07 -6.59 -8.00
C PRO A 75 -12.51 -7.85 -8.74
N ALA A 76 -13.77 -7.86 -9.17
CA ALA A 76 -14.28 -8.94 -10.02
C ALA A 76 -13.49 -9.00 -11.34
N ASN A 77 -13.52 -10.17 -11.99
CA ASN A 77 -12.97 -10.31 -13.33
C ASN A 77 -13.90 -9.69 -14.38
N PRO A 78 -13.38 -9.19 -15.51
CA PRO A 78 -14.22 -8.85 -16.65
C PRO A 78 -15.11 -10.02 -17.09
N PRO A 79 -16.33 -9.79 -17.58
CA PRO A 79 -16.97 -8.49 -17.80
C PRO A 79 -17.67 -7.91 -16.56
N TYR A 80 -17.57 -8.54 -15.41
CA TYR A 80 -18.29 -8.18 -14.19
C TYR A 80 -17.55 -7.16 -13.32
N ARG A 81 -16.41 -6.66 -13.79
CA ARG A 81 -15.64 -5.65 -13.06
C ARG A 81 -16.40 -4.33 -13.06
N THR A 82 -16.55 -3.77 -11.87
CA THR A 82 -17.07 -2.42 -11.65
C THR A 82 -15.94 -1.52 -11.11
N GLU A 83 -16.20 -0.24 -11.00
CA GLU A 83 -15.31 0.67 -10.30
C GLU A 83 -15.15 0.28 -8.83
N ILE A 84 -13.99 0.54 -8.26
CA ILE A 84 -13.76 0.38 -6.82
C ILE A 84 -14.47 1.53 -6.13
N PRO A 85 -15.36 1.27 -5.14
CA PRO A 85 -16.19 2.32 -4.52
C PRO A 85 -15.38 3.12 -3.48
N VAL A 86 -14.34 3.82 -3.96
CA VAL A 86 -13.48 4.72 -3.17
C VAL A 86 -13.60 6.10 -3.78
N TYR A 87 -14.27 7.01 -3.10
CA TYR A 87 -14.51 8.39 -3.54
C TYR A 87 -13.76 9.41 -2.68
N HIS A 88 -13.35 9.01 -1.47
CA HIS A 88 -12.54 9.79 -0.55
C HIS A 88 -11.38 8.94 -0.04
N VAL A 89 -10.30 9.58 0.37
CA VAL A 89 -9.07 8.88 0.83
C VAL A 89 -9.29 7.97 2.04
N ASN A 90 -10.31 8.22 2.83
CA ASN A 90 -10.65 7.46 4.03
C ASN A 90 -11.80 6.47 3.82
N ASP A 91 -12.32 6.33 2.60
CA ASP A 91 -13.30 5.29 2.29
C ASP A 91 -12.65 3.91 2.43
N ARG A 92 -13.45 2.96 2.88
CA ARG A 92 -13.03 1.56 3.02
C ARG A 92 -13.99 0.70 2.19
N ALA A 93 -13.44 0.09 1.15
CA ALA A 93 -14.21 -0.72 0.19
C ALA A 93 -14.04 -2.23 0.40
N GLY A 94 -13.00 -2.63 1.11
CA GLY A 94 -12.58 -4.01 1.24
C GLY A 94 -12.72 -4.60 2.65
N HIS A 95 -11.87 -5.54 2.95
CA HIS A 95 -11.86 -6.29 4.20
C HIS A 95 -10.54 -6.08 4.95
N ILE A 96 -10.58 -6.22 6.27
CA ILE A 96 -9.39 -6.09 7.13
C ILE A 96 -8.52 -7.36 7.14
N SER A 97 -9.02 -8.45 6.55
CA SER A 97 -8.38 -9.77 6.54
C SER A 97 -8.75 -10.51 5.25
N VAL A 98 -8.08 -11.62 5.01
CA VAL A 98 -8.42 -12.58 3.94
C VAL A 98 -8.88 -13.87 4.60
N LYS A 99 -10.10 -14.31 4.30
CA LYS A 99 -10.62 -15.59 4.78
C LYS A 99 -10.42 -16.68 3.74
N ILE A 100 -9.91 -17.83 4.18
CA ILE A 100 -9.78 -19.04 3.37
C ILE A 100 -10.31 -20.26 4.13
N ASP A 101 -10.54 -21.37 3.41
CA ASP A 101 -10.80 -22.64 4.07
C ASP A 101 -9.56 -23.07 4.88
N PRO A 102 -9.66 -23.26 6.21
CA PRO A 102 -8.53 -23.68 7.03
C PRO A 102 -7.85 -24.96 6.56
N LYS A 103 -8.58 -25.86 5.85
CA LYS A 103 -8.04 -27.10 5.28
C LYS A 103 -6.97 -26.86 4.21
N LYS A 104 -6.93 -25.68 3.61
CA LYS A 104 -5.86 -25.30 2.67
C LYS A 104 -4.54 -25.01 3.38
N ILE A 105 -4.57 -24.67 4.66
CA ILE A 105 -3.37 -24.34 5.44
C ILE A 105 -2.65 -25.63 5.79
N THR A 106 -1.53 -25.88 5.13
CA THR A 106 -0.73 -27.09 5.30
C THR A 106 0.50 -26.90 6.19
N GLY A 107 0.81 -25.65 6.54
CA GLY A 107 1.90 -25.33 7.45
C GLY A 107 1.85 -23.89 7.92
N VAL A 108 2.29 -23.68 9.15
CA VAL A 108 2.52 -22.35 9.74
C VAL A 108 3.95 -22.33 10.26
N VAL A 109 4.73 -21.40 9.76
CA VAL A 109 6.12 -21.17 10.18
C VAL A 109 6.14 -19.87 10.98
N ARG A 110 6.55 -19.94 12.24
CA ARG A 110 6.67 -18.74 13.09
C ARG A 110 8.04 -18.10 12.87
N THR A 111 8.03 -16.81 12.61
CA THR A 111 9.23 -15.98 12.47
C THR A 111 9.12 -14.75 13.35
N ASN A 112 10.23 -14.07 13.55
CA ASN A 112 10.28 -12.79 14.26
C ASN A 112 11.32 -11.92 13.54
N ALA A 113 11.06 -11.64 12.28
CA ALA A 113 11.93 -10.88 11.41
C ALA A 113 11.39 -9.47 11.21
N ARG A 114 12.27 -8.49 11.25
CA ARG A 114 11.90 -7.12 10.83
C ARG A 114 11.92 -7.04 9.32
N ASP A 115 11.05 -6.19 8.76
CA ASP A 115 11.06 -5.90 7.33
C ASP A 115 12.46 -5.46 6.88
N HIS A 116 12.94 -6.09 5.82
CA HIS A 116 14.21 -5.72 5.21
C HIS A 116 13.93 -4.76 4.05
N ILE A 117 14.08 -3.48 4.31
CA ILE A 117 13.89 -2.42 3.33
C ILE A 117 15.26 -1.94 2.88
N ALA A 118 15.50 -1.94 1.56
CA ALA A 118 16.69 -1.32 0.99
C ALA A 118 16.73 0.18 1.35
N ALA A 119 17.83 0.63 1.93
CA ALA A 119 18.00 2.04 2.24
C ALA A 119 18.00 2.87 0.95
N PHE A 120 17.27 3.98 0.93
CA PHE A 120 17.38 4.94 -0.16
C PHE A 120 18.75 5.62 -0.13
N THR A 121 19.26 5.92 -1.32
CA THR A 121 20.47 6.75 -1.44
C THR A 121 20.20 8.11 -0.79
N PRO A 122 21.15 8.70 -0.03
CA PRO A 122 20.98 10.04 0.49
C PRO A 122 20.60 11.03 -0.63
N GLN A 123 19.76 11.99 -0.30
CA GLN A 123 19.39 13.04 -1.24
C GLN A 123 20.62 13.87 -1.59
N ASN A 124 20.74 14.23 -2.84
CA ASN A 124 21.79 15.13 -3.33
C ASN A 124 21.17 16.50 -3.71
N GLU A 125 22.04 17.44 -4.01
CA GLU A 125 21.62 18.82 -4.35
C GLU A 125 20.63 18.87 -5.52
N THR A 126 20.82 18.03 -6.55
CA THR A 126 19.92 17.95 -7.70
C THR A 126 18.52 17.45 -7.31
N THR A 127 18.44 16.39 -6.53
CA THR A 127 17.13 15.86 -6.09
C THR A 127 16.39 16.82 -5.17
N LEU A 128 17.11 17.51 -4.27
CA LEU A 128 16.56 18.55 -3.43
C LEU A 128 16.02 19.74 -4.26
N GLN A 129 16.78 20.17 -5.26
CA GLN A 129 16.35 21.26 -6.16
C GLN A 129 15.08 20.87 -6.94
N ILE A 130 15.00 19.61 -7.42
CA ILE A 130 13.78 19.10 -8.06
C ILE A 130 12.60 19.15 -7.09
N GLY A 131 12.80 18.70 -5.84
CA GLY A 131 11.77 18.74 -4.79
C GLY A 131 11.25 20.16 -4.56
N HIS A 132 12.14 21.11 -4.38
CA HIS A 132 11.78 22.53 -4.21
C HIS A 132 11.05 23.12 -5.41
N ASN A 133 11.47 22.79 -6.64
CA ASN A 133 10.81 23.26 -7.86
C ASN A 133 9.38 22.75 -7.97
N VAL A 134 9.14 21.48 -7.64
CA VAL A 134 7.79 20.88 -7.64
C VAL A 134 6.93 21.50 -6.54
N ALA A 135 7.45 21.67 -5.32
CA ALA A 135 6.72 22.29 -4.23
C ALA A 135 6.34 23.75 -4.57
N ALA A 136 7.27 24.52 -5.13
CA ALA A 136 7.01 25.89 -5.59
C ALA A 136 5.96 25.95 -6.70
N PHE A 137 5.98 25.02 -7.64
CA PHE A 137 4.96 24.89 -8.69
C PHE A 137 3.57 24.63 -8.07
N LEU A 138 3.46 23.62 -7.21
CA LEU A 138 2.19 23.26 -6.58
C LEU A 138 1.64 24.40 -5.71
N LEU A 139 2.50 25.10 -4.96
CA LEU A 139 2.11 26.26 -4.18
C LEU A 139 1.56 27.39 -5.07
N ARG A 140 2.18 27.65 -6.22
CA ARG A 140 1.72 28.64 -7.17
C ARG A 140 0.34 28.27 -7.73
N GLU A 141 0.17 27.01 -8.17
CA GLU A 141 -1.10 26.54 -8.73
C GLU A 141 -2.23 26.55 -7.69
N TRP A 142 -1.91 26.21 -6.44
CA TRP A 142 -2.84 26.31 -5.33
C TRP A 142 -3.26 27.76 -5.07
N LYS A 143 -2.30 28.71 -5.01
CA LYS A 143 -2.58 30.15 -4.83
C LYS A 143 -3.40 30.73 -5.98
N ASN A 144 -3.21 30.25 -7.20
CA ASN A 144 -3.94 30.66 -8.38
C ASN A 144 -5.35 30.02 -8.48
N GLY A 145 -5.71 29.11 -7.58
CA GLY A 145 -6.99 28.42 -7.57
C GLY A 145 -7.11 27.27 -8.60
N ALA A 146 -6.01 26.87 -9.23
CA ALA A 146 -5.98 25.69 -10.10
C ALA A 146 -6.02 24.38 -9.32
N ILE A 147 -5.60 24.41 -8.06
CA ILE A 147 -5.72 23.31 -7.09
C ILE A 147 -6.73 23.72 -6.03
N PRO A 148 -7.69 22.84 -5.64
CA PRO A 148 -8.67 23.13 -4.60
C PRO A 148 -8.03 23.55 -3.28
N LYS A 149 -8.77 24.30 -2.47
CA LYS A 149 -8.27 24.82 -1.17
C LYS A 149 -7.85 23.72 -0.21
N GLU A 150 -8.55 22.60 -0.23
CA GLU A 150 -8.30 21.43 0.60
C GLU A 150 -7.05 20.64 0.17
N PHE A 151 -6.48 21.03 -0.97
CA PHE A 151 -5.48 20.26 -1.70
C PHE A 151 -6.01 18.89 -2.14
N LEU A 152 -5.64 18.41 -3.32
CA LEU A 152 -6.05 17.07 -3.76
C LEU A 152 -5.19 16.01 -3.07
N PRO A 153 -5.72 14.78 -2.87
CA PRO A 153 -4.90 13.68 -2.44
C PRO A 153 -3.72 13.48 -3.37
N LEU A 154 -2.54 13.31 -2.79
CA LEU A 154 -1.32 13.08 -3.56
C LEU A 154 -0.99 11.60 -3.61
N GLN A 155 -0.41 11.19 -4.71
CA GLN A 155 0.25 9.90 -4.88
C GLN A 155 1.75 10.14 -5.04
N SER A 156 2.57 9.33 -4.40
CA SER A 156 4.02 9.41 -4.48
C SER A 156 4.60 8.07 -4.90
N GLY A 157 5.47 8.09 -5.90
CA GLY A 157 6.26 6.91 -6.26
C GLY A 157 7.35 6.60 -5.23
N VAL A 158 8.04 5.49 -5.42
CA VAL A 158 9.19 5.08 -4.62
C VAL A 158 10.46 5.69 -5.19
N GLY A 159 11.29 6.30 -4.34
CA GLY A 159 12.62 6.76 -4.74
C GLY A 159 13.01 8.13 -4.21
N ASN A 160 14.27 8.51 -4.47
CA ASN A 160 14.88 9.72 -3.92
C ASN A 160 14.19 11.02 -4.37
N ILE A 161 13.76 11.09 -5.63
CA ILE A 161 13.04 12.27 -6.15
C ILE A 161 11.69 12.42 -5.43
N ALA A 162 10.94 11.34 -5.32
CA ALA A 162 9.65 11.33 -4.62
C ALA A 162 9.80 11.76 -3.15
N ASN A 163 10.81 11.25 -2.47
CA ASN A 163 11.12 11.64 -1.08
C ASN A 163 11.54 13.11 -0.97
N ALA A 164 12.30 13.63 -1.94
CA ALA A 164 12.70 15.04 -1.97
C ALA A 164 11.48 15.97 -2.18
N VAL A 165 10.55 15.57 -3.07
CA VAL A 165 9.29 16.32 -3.27
C VAL A 165 8.45 16.31 -2.01
N LEU A 166 8.24 15.15 -1.38
CA LEU A 166 7.48 15.06 -0.13
C LEU A 166 8.12 15.88 0.99
N GLY A 167 9.45 15.82 1.13
CA GLY A 167 10.18 16.64 2.09
C GLY A 167 9.94 18.15 1.86
N ALA A 168 10.11 18.60 0.63
CA ALA A 168 9.91 20.02 0.27
C ALA A 168 8.45 20.49 0.49
N LEU A 169 7.45 19.63 0.21
CA LEU A 169 6.05 19.91 0.52
C LEU A 169 5.78 19.98 2.02
N GLY A 170 6.41 19.10 2.78
CA GLY A 170 6.28 19.08 4.24
C GLY A 170 6.92 20.27 4.94
N ASP A 171 8.03 20.75 4.40
CA ASP A 171 8.79 21.85 4.99
C ASP A 171 8.24 23.25 4.62
N ASP A 172 7.39 23.36 3.58
CA ASP A 172 6.81 24.65 3.19
C ASP A 172 5.58 24.98 4.07
N PRO A 173 5.68 26.00 4.96
CA PRO A 173 4.59 26.37 5.87
C PRO A 173 3.39 27.00 5.14
N ASN A 174 3.57 27.43 3.89
CA ASN A 174 2.51 28.07 3.12
C ASN A 174 1.58 27.08 2.42
N LEU A 175 2.00 25.83 2.29
CA LEU A 175 1.15 24.78 1.75
C LEU A 175 0.20 24.26 2.83
N PRO A 176 -1.08 23.99 2.50
CA PRO A 176 -2.00 23.37 3.44
C PRO A 176 -1.56 21.93 3.74
N ALA A 177 -1.97 21.38 4.88
CA ALA A 177 -1.88 19.96 5.11
C ALA A 177 -2.76 19.23 4.10
N PHE A 178 -2.27 18.09 3.59
CA PHE A 178 -2.92 17.31 2.52
C PHE A 178 -3.18 15.87 2.95
N SER A 179 -3.83 15.11 2.10
CA SER A 179 -4.02 13.67 2.25
C SER A 179 -3.29 12.92 1.13
N MET A 180 -3.05 11.63 1.33
CA MET A 180 -2.44 10.78 0.31
C MET A 180 -3.30 9.56 0.03
N PHE A 181 -3.37 9.19 -1.25
CA PHE A 181 -3.81 7.89 -1.72
C PHE A 181 -2.70 7.36 -2.63
N THR A 182 -1.89 6.42 -2.13
CA THR A 182 -0.59 6.10 -2.72
C THR A 182 -0.31 4.61 -2.65
N GLU A 183 0.34 4.07 -3.68
CA GLU A 183 0.69 2.64 -3.73
C GLU A 183 1.58 2.20 -2.56
N VAL A 184 2.51 3.07 -2.14
CA VAL A 184 3.45 2.75 -1.05
C VAL A 184 3.50 3.88 -0.03
N ILE A 185 3.32 3.55 1.23
CA ILE A 185 3.52 4.46 2.36
C ILE A 185 4.96 4.30 2.86
N GLN A 186 5.80 5.29 2.55
CA GLN A 186 7.21 5.32 2.93
C GLN A 186 7.40 6.02 4.29
N ASN A 187 8.59 5.88 4.89
CA ASN A 187 8.91 6.56 6.15
C ASN A 187 8.71 8.07 6.08
N SER A 188 9.02 8.70 4.93
CA SER A 188 8.78 10.13 4.72
C SER A 188 7.30 10.52 4.85
N VAL A 189 6.37 9.65 4.47
CA VAL A 189 4.93 9.87 4.67
C VAL A 189 4.59 9.82 6.16
N ILE A 190 5.12 8.82 6.88
CA ILE A 190 4.92 8.68 8.32
C ILE A 190 5.49 9.89 9.08
N ASP A 191 6.70 10.33 8.73
CA ASP A 191 7.33 11.52 9.32
C ASP A 191 6.48 12.78 9.12
N LEU A 192 5.87 12.94 7.94
CA LEU A 192 4.97 14.06 7.65
C LEU A 192 3.63 13.94 8.38
N MET A 193 3.12 12.73 8.60
CA MET A 193 1.94 12.50 9.45
C MET A 193 2.23 12.89 10.90
N MET A 194 3.40 12.52 11.42
CA MET A 194 3.83 12.89 12.78
C MET A 194 4.01 14.42 12.97
N LYS A 195 4.22 15.14 11.87
CA LYS A 195 4.31 16.61 11.83
C LYS A 195 2.96 17.30 11.48
N ASP A 196 1.86 16.58 11.43
CA ASP A 196 0.53 17.06 11.01
C ASP A 196 0.50 17.67 9.59
N ARG A 197 1.47 17.33 8.74
CA ARG A 197 1.52 17.77 7.33
C ARG A 197 0.69 16.87 6.42
N ILE A 198 0.55 15.62 6.76
CA ILE A 198 -0.35 14.66 6.12
C ILE A 198 -1.45 14.29 7.10
N ARG A 199 -2.71 14.56 6.73
CA ARG A 199 -3.89 14.31 7.58
C ARG A 199 -4.30 12.86 7.59
N PHE A 200 -4.16 12.20 6.44
CA PHE A 200 -4.53 10.80 6.22
C PHE A 200 -3.74 10.24 5.04
N ALA A 201 -3.32 9.00 5.13
CA ALA A 201 -2.70 8.27 4.03
C ALA A 201 -3.34 6.89 3.92
N ALA A 202 -3.70 6.50 2.69
CA ALA A 202 -4.16 5.17 2.31
C ALA A 202 -3.41 4.70 1.05
N GLY A 203 -3.40 3.38 0.81
CA GLY A 203 -2.79 2.77 -0.36
C GLY A 203 -3.49 1.52 -0.80
#